data_f28fb72c9b3acbf1a2818ed8faa77dfe
#
_entry.id   f28fb72c9b3acbf1a2818ed8faa77dfe
#
_cell.length_a   1.000
_cell.length_b   1.000
_cell.length_c   1.000
_cell.angle_alpha   90.00
_cell.angle_beta   90.00
_cell.angle_gamma   90.00
#
_symmetry.space_group_name_H-M   'P 1'
#
loop_
_entity.id
_entity.type
_entity.pdbx_description
1 polymer ?
#
loop_
_entity_poly.entity_id
_entity_poly.type
_entity_poly.pdbx_seq_one_letter_code
_entity_poly.pdbx_strand_id
1 'polypeptide(L)' 'MERNAVIQNIREQINQIAATVTTIHPLVPGLADPPTQGELLKALYELTKNVEVVKKQLLKLEKRDDSPAL' A
#
# COMPACT_ATOMS: atom_id res chain seq x y z
N MET A 1 -19.67 5.66 12.07
CA MET A 1 -18.98 6.23 10.95
C MET A 1 -19.48 5.61 9.66
N GLU A 2 -19.76 6.41 8.65
CA GLU A 2 -20.16 5.88 7.36
C GLU A 2 -19.06 5.06 6.72
N ARG A 3 -19.45 4.00 6.02
CA ARG A 3 -18.49 3.13 5.33
C ARG A 3 -17.62 3.92 4.34
N ASN A 4 -18.22 4.83 3.56
CA ASN A 4 -17.47 5.62 2.59
C ASN A 4 -16.40 6.49 3.25
N ALA A 5 -16.69 7.07 4.40
CA ALA A 5 -15.71 7.86 5.15
C ALA A 5 -14.55 6.99 5.63
N VAL A 6 -14.84 5.78 6.08
CA VAL A 6 -13.82 4.82 6.50
C VAL A 6 -12.96 4.40 5.31
N ILE A 7 -13.57 4.10 4.19
CA ILE A 7 -12.84 3.73 2.96
C ILE A 7 -11.89 4.85 2.54
N GLN A 8 -12.36 6.09 2.54
CA GLN A 8 -11.52 7.23 2.17
C GLN A 8 -10.34 7.40 3.13
N ASN A 9 -10.58 7.23 4.42
CA ASN A 9 -9.54 7.33 5.42
C ASN A 9 -8.48 6.26 5.22
N ILE A 10 -8.89 5.01 5.01
CA ILE A 10 -7.96 3.90 4.75
C ILE A 10 -7.17 4.18 3.47
N ARG A 11 -7.84 4.66 2.43
CA ARG A 11 -7.19 4.98 1.16
C ARG A 11 -6.10 6.03 1.34
N GLU A 12 -6.37 7.07 2.10
CA GLU A 12 -5.39 8.11 2.39
C GLU A 12 -4.19 7.55 3.14
N GLN A 13 -4.44 6.73 4.15
CA GLN A 13 -3.37 6.11 4.93
C GLN A 13 -2.52 5.19 4.06
N ILE A 14 -3.14 4.40 3.22
CA ILE A 14 -2.40 3.47 2.36
C ILE A 14 -1.58 4.22 1.30
N ASN A 15 -2.08 5.34 0.81
CA ASN A 15 -1.33 6.18 -0.12
C ASN A 15 -0.10 6.79 0.55
N GLN A 16 -0.19 7.15 1.83
CA GLN A 16 0.95 7.65 2.60
C GLN A 16 1.99 6.56 2.78
N ILE A 17 1.57 5.33 3.03
CA ILE A 17 2.49 4.20 3.14
C ILE A 17 3.23 3.99 1.82
N ALA A 18 2.51 4.02 0.70
CA ALA A 18 3.11 3.86 -0.63
C ALA A 18 4.14 4.96 -0.90
N ALA A 19 3.82 6.20 -0.56
CA ALA A 19 4.75 7.32 -0.72
C ALA A 19 5.99 7.14 0.15
N THR A 20 5.83 6.68 1.38
CA THR A 20 6.94 6.44 2.30
C THR A 20 7.86 5.34 1.76
N VAL A 21 7.29 4.26 1.25
CA VAL A 21 8.08 3.17 0.63
C VAL A 21 8.93 3.73 -0.51
N THR A 22 8.35 4.58 -1.35
CA THR A 22 9.07 5.22 -2.46
C THR A 22 10.25 6.06 -1.98
N THR A 23 10.15 6.71 -0.83
CA THR A 23 11.24 7.52 -0.29
C THR A 23 12.34 6.68 0.36
N ILE A 24 12.01 5.45 0.79
CA ILE A 24 12.99 4.54 1.38
C ILE A 24 13.89 3.92 0.30
N HIS A 25 13.33 3.57 -0.85
CA HIS A 25 14.08 2.92 -1.93
C HIS A 25 15.43 3.59 -2.24
N PRO A 26 15.48 4.91 -2.47
CA PRO A 26 16.76 5.55 -2.81
C PRO A 26 17.75 5.62 -1.65
N LEU A 27 17.31 5.38 -0.41
CA LEU A 27 18.19 5.39 0.75
C LEU A 27 18.91 4.06 0.95
N VAL A 28 18.37 2.97 0.41
CA VAL A 28 18.92 1.62 0.62
C VAL A 28 20.39 1.50 0.21
N PRO A 29 20.82 2.01 -0.95
CA PRO A 29 22.24 1.92 -1.33
C PRO A 29 23.20 2.58 -0.35
N GLY A 30 22.72 3.57 0.41
CA GLY A 30 23.54 4.27 1.40
C GLY A 30 23.99 3.39 2.56
N LEU A 31 23.38 2.23 2.75
CA LEU A 31 23.78 1.29 3.81
C LEU A 31 25.13 0.64 3.53
N ALA A 32 25.51 0.54 2.27
CA ALA A 32 26.78 -0.06 1.84
C ALA A 32 26.99 -1.47 2.40
N ASP A 33 25.90 -2.23 2.50
CA ASP A 33 25.92 -3.62 3.00
C ASP A 33 25.04 -4.47 2.09
N PRO A 34 25.63 -5.16 1.09
CA PRO A 34 24.85 -5.89 0.08
C PRO A 34 23.84 -6.88 0.63
N PRO A 35 24.14 -7.71 1.64
CA PRO A 35 23.10 -8.62 2.16
C PRO A 35 21.90 -7.90 2.76
N THR A 36 22.13 -6.83 3.52
CA THR A 36 21.05 -6.04 4.11
C THR A 36 20.25 -5.31 3.03
N GLN A 37 20.95 -4.75 2.04
CA GLN A 37 20.27 -4.08 0.91
C GLN A 37 19.33 -5.02 0.19
N GLY A 38 19.77 -6.24 -0.08
CA GLY A 38 18.96 -7.25 -0.75
C GLY A 38 17.69 -7.60 0.05
N GLU A 39 17.84 -7.81 1.35
CA GLU A 39 16.72 -8.13 2.22
C GLU A 39 15.72 -6.97 2.33
N LEU A 40 16.23 -5.73 2.43
CA LEU A 40 15.36 -4.56 2.49
C LEU A 40 14.59 -4.34 1.20
N LEU A 41 15.26 -4.50 0.06
CA LEU A 41 14.58 -4.36 -1.23
C LEU A 41 13.48 -5.39 -1.39
N LYS A 42 13.73 -6.62 -0.97
CA LYS A 42 12.74 -7.69 -0.99
C LYS A 42 11.54 -7.34 -0.10
N ALA A 43 11.80 -6.85 1.11
CA ALA A 43 10.74 -6.46 2.04
C ALA A 43 9.93 -5.28 1.50
N LEU A 44 10.59 -4.29 0.90
CA LEU A 44 9.92 -3.14 0.30
C LEU A 44 9.05 -3.56 -0.89
N TYR A 45 9.52 -4.51 -1.67
CA TYR A 45 8.74 -5.06 -2.77
C TYR A 45 7.45 -5.72 -2.25
N GLU A 46 7.56 -6.50 -1.18
CA GLU A 46 6.40 -7.14 -0.57
C GLU A 46 5.43 -6.12 0.02
N LEU A 47 5.95 -5.05 0.63
CA LEU A 47 5.11 -3.96 1.12
C LEU A 47 4.32 -3.30 0.00
N THR A 48 4.97 -3.02 -1.13
CA THR A 48 4.31 -2.44 -2.30
C THR A 48 3.21 -3.36 -2.80
N LYS A 49 3.49 -4.65 -2.86
CA LYS A 49 2.52 -5.65 -3.28
C LYS A 49 1.31 -5.67 -2.34
N ASN A 50 1.56 -5.61 -1.04
CA ASN A 50 0.48 -5.61 -0.04
C ASN A 50 -0.34 -4.33 -0.08
N VAL A 51 0.28 -3.19 -0.36
CA VAL A 51 -0.44 -1.93 -0.59
C VAL A 51 -1.43 -2.08 -1.73
N GLU A 52 -1.01 -2.71 -2.82
CA GLU A 52 -1.90 -2.93 -3.96
C GLU A 52 -3.06 -3.87 -3.61
N VAL A 53 -2.81 -4.87 -2.76
CA VAL A 53 -3.88 -5.77 -2.28
C VAL A 53 -4.92 -4.98 -1.49
N VAL A 54 -4.48 -4.08 -0.60
CA VAL A 54 -5.41 -3.25 0.18
C VAL A 54 -6.25 -2.38 -0.74
N LYS A 55 -5.64 -1.71 -1.71
CA LYS A 55 -6.35 -0.88 -2.67
C LYS A 55 -7.39 -1.68 -3.45
N LYS A 56 -7.02 -2.88 -3.87
CA LYS A 56 -7.90 -3.76 -4.61
C LYS A 56 -9.13 -4.18 -3.79
N GLN A 57 -8.93 -4.50 -2.52
CA GLN A 57 -10.02 -4.87 -1.62
C GLN A 57 -10.99 -3.71 -1.40
N LEU A 58 -10.46 -2.49 -1.24
CA LEU A 58 -11.30 -1.29 -1.11
C LEU A 58 -12.11 -1.05 -2.36
N LEU A 59 -11.49 -1.22 -3.52
CA LEU A 59 -12.17 -1.03 -4.80
C LEU A 59 -13.30 -2.06 -4.98
N LYS A 60 -13.06 -3.30 -4.62
CA LYS A 60 -14.07 -4.35 -4.67
C LYS A 60 -15.27 -4.03 -3.77
N LEU A 61 -14.98 -3.53 -2.57
CA LEU A 61 -16.04 -3.16 -1.64
C LEU A 61 -16.87 -2.01 -2.17
N GLU A 62 -16.23 -0.97 -2.72
CA GLU A 62 -16.91 0.16 -3.31
C GLU A 62 -17.83 -0.28 -4.46
N LYS A 63 -17.33 -1.14 -5.33
CA LYS A 63 -18.13 -1.65 -6.45
C LYS A 63 -19.34 -2.46 -5.98
N ARG A 64 -19.14 -3.23 -4.92
CA ARG A 64 -20.23 -4.03 -4.35
C ARG A 64 -21.31 -3.15 -3.74
N ASP A 65 -20.90 -2.06 -3.06
CA ASP A 65 -21.83 -1.12 -2.46
C ASP A 65 -22.58 -0.29 -3.51
N ASP A 66 -21.91 0.02 -4.62
CA ASP A 66 -22.52 0.79 -5.71
C ASP A 66 -23.39 -0.05 -6.64
N SER A 67 -23.17 -1.36 -6.65
CA SER A 67 -23.96 -2.25 -7.50
C SER A 67 -25.35 -2.43 -6.94
N PRO A 68 -26.40 -2.23 -7.75
CA PRO A 68 -27.73 -2.56 -7.30
C PRO A 68 -27.83 -4.05 -7.01
N ALA A 69 -28.45 -4.38 -5.90
CA ALA A 69 -28.68 -5.78 -5.57
C ALA A 69 -29.65 -6.37 -6.59
N LEU A 70 -29.22 -7.35 -7.31
CA LEU A 70 -30.05 -8.03 -8.30
C LEU A 70 -30.66 -9.29 -7.75
#